data_6b71976e5a37804bd51844234e509a1d
#
_entry.id   6b71976e5a37804bd51844234e509a1d
#
_cell.length_a   1.000
_cell.length_b   1.000
_cell.length_c   1.000
_cell.angle_alpha   90.00
_cell.angle_beta   90.00
_cell.angle_gamma   90.00
#
_symmetry.space_group_name_H-M   'P 1'
#
loop_
_entity.id
_entity.type
_entity.pdbx_description
1 polymer ?
#
loop_
_entity_poly.entity_id
_entity_poly.type
_entity_poly.pdbx_seq_one_letter_code
_entity_poly.pdbx_strand_id
1 'polypeptide(L)'
;MREGRPLHFSLLVGLLFSISAAADAESSKKPGEAAQTTSGSQPERLGTADAWTAYAYSEKTGKVCYLAGAPKKSEPAGGKRKPAVAMVTHRPGEKIANVVSLVEGYPLKEGSEVSLDIAGAKFVLFAKGDSAWARTPELDKSIVEAMTKGKQAVVKGTPQKGPTTADTYPLAGFAQALALIDKACDVKR
;
A
#
# COMPACT_ATOMS: atom_id res chain seq x y z
N MET A 1 53.32 5.41 -44.86
CA MET A 1 53.30 5.66 -46.31
C MET A 1 51.97 6.33 -46.61
N ARG A 2 52.12 7.62 -46.84
CA ARG A 2 51.65 8.45 -47.95
C ARG A 2 50.13 8.58 -48.02
N GLU A 3 49.64 9.77 -47.64
CA GLU A 3 49.35 10.99 -48.45
C GLU A 3 48.16 10.74 -49.37
N GLY A 4 47.14 11.62 -49.54
CA GLY A 4 47.14 13.06 -49.54
C GLY A 4 45.72 13.61 -49.66
N ARG A 5 45.55 14.82 -49.24
CA ARG A 5 44.49 15.79 -49.51
C ARG A 5 44.48 16.20 -51.01
N PRO A 6 43.44 16.88 -51.61
CA PRO A 6 43.23 18.27 -51.26
C PRO A 6 41.78 18.79 -51.30
N LEU A 7 41.63 19.98 -50.69
CA LEU A 7 40.62 21.00 -50.73
C LEU A 7 40.01 21.28 -52.15
N HIS A 8 38.73 21.66 -52.15
CA HIS A 8 38.23 22.72 -53.01
C HIS A 8 37.24 23.60 -52.27
N PHE A 9 37.60 24.89 -52.33
CA PHE A 9 36.94 26.10 -51.89
C PHE A 9 35.99 26.55 -52.98
N SER A 10 34.74 26.88 -52.70
CA SER A 10 33.99 27.80 -53.57
C SER A 10 32.96 28.58 -52.75
N LEU A 11 33.20 29.86 -52.78
CA LEU A 11 32.43 31.00 -52.29
C LEU A 11 31.37 31.36 -53.36
N LEU A 12 30.15 31.72 -52.92
CA LEU A 12 29.25 32.72 -53.59
C LEU A 12 28.07 32.95 -52.65
N VAL A 13 28.03 34.05 -51.95
CA VAL A 13 27.43 35.36 -52.15
C VAL A 13 25.92 35.36 -52.43
N GLY A 14 25.15 35.84 -51.45
CA GLY A 14 24.09 36.82 -51.61
C GLY A 14 22.66 36.31 -51.66
N LEU A 15 21.83 36.56 -50.69
CA LEU A 15 20.73 37.53 -50.80
C LEU A 15 19.96 37.66 -49.49
N LEU A 16 19.89 38.88 -48.99
CA LEU A 16 19.06 39.30 -47.87
C LEU A 16 17.58 39.28 -48.27
N PHE A 17 16.75 38.56 -47.58
CA PHE A 17 15.30 38.80 -47.57
C PHE A 17 14.84 38.86 -46.10
N SER A 18 14.59 40.08 -45.67
CA SER A 18 13.91 40.37 -44.41
C SER A 18 12.40 40.06 -44.59
N ILE A 19 11.88 39.08 -43.90
CA ILE A 19 10.45 38.94 -43.70
C ILE A 19 10.17 38.87 -42.23
N SER A 20 9.57 39.93 -41.71
CA SER A 20 8.92 39.99 -40.41
C SER A 20 7.75 39.04 -40.44
N ALA A 21 7.73 38.05 -39.58
CA ALA A 21 6.56 37.23 -39.29
C ALA A 21 6.29 37.24 -37.79
N ALA A 22 5.07 37.60 -37.48
CA ALA A 22 4.49 37.74 -36.17
C ALA A 22 4.66 36.47 -35.32
N ALA A 23 4.91 36.67 -34.05
CA ALA A 23 4.89 35.62 -33.04
C ALA A 23 3.44 35.22 -32.75
N ASP A 24 3.01 34.10 -33.31
CA ASP A 24 1.86 33.38 -32.80
C ASP A 24 2.31 32.51 -31.62
N ALA A 25 1.90 32.92 -30.44
CA ALA A 25 2.05 32.14 -29.21
C ALA A 25 1.07 30.95 -29.25
N GLU A 26 1.54 29.81 -29.76
CA GLU A 26 0.81 28.56 -29.70
C GLU A 26 0.89 28.02 -28.28
N SER A 27 -0.20 28.23 -27.54
CA SER A 27 -0.46 27.68 -26.20
C SER A 27 -0.51 26.16 -26.32
N SER A 28 0.60 25.51 -25.97
CA SER A 28 0.70 24.07 -25.82
C SER A 28 -0.21 23.61 -24.67
N LYS A 29 -1.43 23.25 -25.03
CA LYS A 29 -2.41 22.62 -24.14
C LYS A 29 -1.92 21.21 -23.81
N LYS A 30 -1.32 21.05 -22.64
CA LYS A 30 -0.94 19.77 -22.06
C LYS A 30 -2.15 18.83 -22.09
N PRO A 31 -2.04 17.58 -22.60
CA PRO A 31 -3.16 16.63 -22.56
C PRO A 31 -3.55 16.42 -21.11
N GLY A 32 -4.81 16.70 -20.79
CA GLY A 32 -5.38 16.49 -19.48
C GLY A 32 -5.24 15.03 -19.10
N GLU A 33 -4.50 14.80 -18.03
CA GLU A 33 -4.52 13.56 -17.25
C GLU A 33 -5.97 13.32 -16.83
N ALA A 34 -6.59 12.32 -17.44
CA ALA A 34 -7.92 11.85 -17.07
C ALA A 34 -7.83 11.38 -15.62
N ALA A 35 -8.21 12.23 -14.69
CA ALA A 35 -8.44 11.86 -13.30
C ALA A 35 -9.49 10.74 -13.31
N GLN A 36 -9.05 9.51 -13.08
CA GLN A 36 -9.94 8.42 -12.74
C GLN A 36 -10.63 8.80 -11.44
N THR A 37 -11.85 9.28 -11.56
CA THR A 37 -12.77 9.48 -10.44
C THR A 37 -13.14 8.11 -9.86
N THR A 38 -12.27 7.55 -9.03
CA THR A 38 -12.68 6.55 -8.06
C THR A 38 -13.64 7.25 -7.10
N SER A 39 -14.91 6.80 -7.09
CA SER A 39 -16.01 7.37 -6.31
C SER A 39 -15.85 7.09 -4.80
N GLY A 40 -14.78 7.58 -4.21
CA GLY A 40 -14.47 7.51 -2.78
C GLY A 40 -13.69 8.75 -2.37
N SER A 41 -13.94 9.28 -1.19
CA SER A 41 -13.11 10.34 -0.63
C SER A 41 -11.71 9.82 -0.33
N GLN A 42 -10.71 10.68 -0.46
CA GLN A 42 -9.33 10.35 -0.02
C GLN A 42 -9.34 9.96 1.46
N PRO A 43 -8.58 8.94 1.89
CA PRO A 43 -8.49 8.57 3.29
C PRO A 43 -7.96 9.73 4.15
N GLU A 44 -8.75 10.13 5.15
CA GLU A 44 -8.36 11.07 6.17
C GLU A 44 -7.61 10.34 7.29
N ARG A 45 -6.46 10.88 7.71
CA ARG A 45 -5.71 10.34 8.84
C ARG A 45 -6.32 10.81 10.14
N LEU A 46 -6.85 9.88 10.93
CA LEU A 46 -7.43 10.12 12.25
C LEU A 46 -6.37 10.34 13.34
N GLY A 47 -5.23 9.67 13.21
CA GLY A 47 -4.12 9.76 14.14
C GLY A 47 -3.10 8.65 13.96
N THR A 48 -1.95 8.81 14.62
CA THR A 48 -0.87 7.82 14.67
C THR A 48 -0.52 7.53 16.12
N ALA A 49 -0.35 6.27 16.44
CA ALA A 49 0.12 5.80 17.75
C ALA A 49 1.24 4.77 17.49
N ASP A 50 2.47 5.12 17.85
CA ASP A 50 3.68 4.33 17.58
C ASP A 50 3.76 3.80 16.12
N ALA A 51 3.65 2.47 15.94
CA ALA A 51 3.77 1.81 14.66
C ALA A 51 2.46 1.77 13.85
N TRP A 52 1.36 2.31 14.39
CA TRP A 52 0.02 2.17 13.81
C TRP A 52 -0.60 3.51 13.48
N THR A 53 -1.17 3.63 12.30
CA THR A 53 -1.88 4.83 11.84
C THR A 53 -3.33 4.49 11.53
N ALA A 54 -4.26 5.28 12.05
CA ALA A 54 -5.69 5.15 11.85
C ALA A 54 -6.18 6.12 10.77
N TYR A 55 -7.11 5.65 9.95
CA TYR A 55 -7.70 6.39 8.82
C TYR A 55 -9.21 6.19 8.75
N ALA A 56 -9.89 7.14 8.11
CA ALA A 56 -11.29 6.99 7.71
C ALA A 56 -11.52 7.58 6.31
N TYR A 57 -12.47 7.02 5.58
CA TYR A 57 -12.96 7.56 4.31
C TYR A 57 -14.39 7.15 4.08
N SER A 58 -15.05 7.71 3.07
CA SER A 58 -16.42 7.39 2.72
C SER A 58 -16.49 6.69 1.38
N GLU A 59 -17.24 5.61 1.33
CA GLU A 59 -17.65 4.87 0.13
C GLU A 59 -19.17 5.01 -0.09
N LYS A 60 -19.68 4.43 -1.18
CA LYS A 60 -21.13 4.41 -1.46
C LYS A 60 -21.92 3.67 -0.38
N THR A 61 -21.33 2.65 0.22
CA THR A 61 -21.93 1.82 1.29
C THR A 61 -21.80 2.44 2.67
N GLY A 62 -21.14 3.60 2.81
CA GLY A 62 -20.95 4.29 4.07
C GLY A 62 -19.51 4.56 4.44
N LYS A 63 -19.30 4.90 5.70
CA LYS A 63 -17.95 5.17 6.24
C LYS A 63 -17.16 3.88 6.38
N VAL A 64 -15.87 3.95 6.05
CA VAL A 64 -14.87 2.91 6.28
C VAL A 64 -13.79 3.47 7.18
N CYS A 65 -13.46 2.76 8.25
CA CYS A 65 -12.37 3.12 9.14
C CYS A 65 -11.37 1.97 9.19
N TYR A 66 -10.09 2.26 9.10
CA TYR A 66 -9.05 1.24 9.21
C TYR A 66 -7.82 1.76 9.91
N LEU A 67 -7.09 0.86 10.54
CA LEU A 67 -5.74 1.12 11.00
C LEU A 67 -4.77 0.25 10.19
N ALA A 68 -3.55 0.75 10.02
CA ALA A 68 -2.50 0.08 9.28
C ALA A 68 -1.17 0.20 10.01
N GLY A 69 -0.37 -0.88 9.97
CA GLY A 69 0.98 -0.92 10.52
C GLY A 69 1.91 -1.70 9.62
N ALA A 70 3.20 -1.29 9.60
CA ALA A 70 4.25 -1.97 8.86
C ALA A 70 5.10 -2.84 9.78
N PRO A 71 5.70 -3.93 9.27
CA PRO A 71 6.61 -4.74 10.06
C PRO A 71 7.90 -3.97 10.36
N LYS A 72 8.43 -4.15 11.58
CA LYS A 72 9.74 -3.62 11.97
C LYS A 72 10.88 -4.52 11.48
N LYS A 73 10.61 -5.81 11.29
CA LYS A 73 11.56 -6.81 10.83
C LYS A 73 10.90 -7.72 9.81
N SER A 74 11.63 -8.04 8.74
CA SER A 74 11.22 -8.97 7.70
C SER A 74 12.34 -9.95 7.42
N GLU A 75 12.03 -11.24 7.34
CA GLU A 75 12.96 -12.31 7.04
C GLU A 75 12.44 -13.16 5.86
N PRO A 76 13.30 -13.50 4.89
CA PRO A 76 14.69 -13.05 4.75
C PRO A 76 14.76 -11.55 4.47
N ALA A 77 15.83 -10.92 5.01
CA ALA A 77 16.07 -9.50 4.79
C ALA A 77 16.42 -9.22 3.31
N GLY A 78 16.01 -8.05 2.79
CA GLY A 78 16.44 -7.58 1.47
C GLY A 78 15.71 -8.21 0.28
N GLY A 79 14.63 -8.94 0.48
CA GLY A 79 13.79 -9.47 -0.60
C GLY A 79 13.16 -8.37 -1.45
N LYS A 80 13.12 -8.57 -2.79
CA LYS A 80 12.38 -7.67 -3.70
C LYS A 80 10.88 -7.95 -3.59
N ARG A 81 10.19 -7.27 -2.68
CA ARG A 81 8.72 -7.31 -2.54
C ARG A 81 8.16 -5.91 -2.29
N LYS A 82 6.89 -5.72 -2.53
CA LYS A 82 6.18 -4.51 -2.10
C LYS A 82 6.15 -4.45 -0.58
N PRO A 83 5.93 -3.28 0.02
CA PRO A 83 5.77 -3.17 1.47
C PRO A 83 4.68 -4.09 2.00
N ALA A 84 4.99 -4.83 3.07
CA ALA A 84 4.01 -5.59 3.82
C ALA A 84 3.25 -4.68 4.78
N VAL A 85 1.95 -4.95 4.96
CA VAL A 85 1.07 -4.14 5.81
C VAL A 85 0.09 -5.04 6.55
N ALA A 86 -0.05 -4.87 7.85
CA ALA A 86 -1.15 -5.43 8.62
C ALA A 86 -2.23 -4.36 8.82
N MET A 87 -3.50 -4.75 8.64
CA MET A 87 -4.65 -3.83 8.73
C MET A 87 -5.77 -4.44 9.55
N VAL A 88 -6.55 -3.58 10.22
CA VAL A 88 -7.87 -3.90 10.76
C VAL A 88 -8.87 -2.89 10.23
N THR A 89 -9.97 -3.37 9.68
CA THR A 89 -10.97 -2.54 8.99
C THR A 89 -12.37 -2.71 9.58
N HIS A 90 -13.10 -1.59 9.67
CA HIS A 90 -14.52 -1.52 9.99
C HIS A 90 -15.31 -0.95 8.81
N ARG A 91 -16.45 -1.58 8.50
CA ARG A 91 -17.44 -1.16 7.50
C ARG A 91 -18.84 -1.19 8.11
N PRO A 92 -19.21 -0.22 8.95
CA PRO A 92 -20.50 -0.26 9.67
C PRO A 92 -21.71 -0.27 8.73
N GLY A 93 -21.64 0.38 7.56
CA GLY A 93 -22.68 0.32 6.54
C GLY A 93 -22.97 -1.09 6.00
N GLU A 94 -22.00 -1.98 6.10
CA GLU A 94 -22.12 -3.40 5.73
C GLU A 94 -22.27 -4.31 6.97
N LYS A 95 -22.37 -3.73 8.17
CA LYS A 95 -22.39 -4.45 9.47
C LYS A 95 -21.15 -5.30 9.71
N ILE A 96 -20.01 -4.87 9.18
CA ILE A 96 -18.72 -5.57 9.27
C ILE A 96 -17.80 -4.79 10.20
N ALA A 97 -17.15 -5.51 11.13
CA ALA A 97 -16.15 -4.94 12.02
C ALA A 97 -15.00 -5.93 12.24
N ASN A 98 -13.83 -5.39 12.63
CA ASN A 98 -12.62 -6.15 12.99
C ASN A 98 -11.98 -6.97 11.87
N VAL A 99 -12.27 -6.72 10.61
CA VAL A 99 -11.66 -7.50 9.52
C VAL A 99 -10.14 -7.33 9.52
N VAL A 100 -9.43 -8.40 9.81
CA VAL A 100 -7.96 -8.46 9.77
C VAL A 100 -7.50 -8.83 8.37
N SER A 101 -6.61 -8.06 7.80
CA SER A 101 -5.93 -8.36 6.55
C SER A 101 -4.43 -8.16 6.68
N LEU A 102 -3.68 -9.14 6.20
CA LEU A 102 -2.23 -9.13 6.17
C LEU A 102 -1.79 -9.13 4.71
N VAL A 103 -1.28 -7.98 4.24
CA VAL A 103 -0.74 -7.83 2.87
C VAL A 103 0.74 -8.18 2.93
N GLU A 104 1.14 -9.22 2.21
CA GLU A 104 2.50 -9.75 2.27
C GLU A 104 3.46 -9.09 1.28
N GLY A 105 2.92 -8.32 0.32
CA GLY A 105 3.72 -7.62 -0.69
C GLY A 105 4.29 -8.52 -1.80
N TYR A 106 3.88 -9.79 -1.86
CA TYR A 106 4.18 -10.76 -2.91
C TYR A 106 2.99 -11.71 -3.08
N PRO A 107 2.83 -12.36 -4.25
CA PRO A 107 1.80 -13.39 -4.43
C PRO A 107 2.06 -14.58 -3.52
N LEU A 108 1.10 -14.91 -2.67
CA LEU A 108 1.12 -16.08 -1.81
C LEU A 108 0.89 -17.36 -2.65
N LYS A 109 1.48 -18.45 -2.22
CA LYS A 109 1.25 -19.77 -2.85
C LYS A 109 -0.22 -20.13 -2.70
N GLU A 110 -0.87 -20.46 -3.80
CA GLU A 110 -2.29 -20.84 -3.82
C GLU A 110 -2.56 -22.03 -2.90
N GLY A 111 -3.64 -21.95 -2.13
CA GLY A 111 -4.01 -22.97 -1.15
C GLY A 111 -3.10 -23.04 0.08
N SER A 112 -2.07 -22.17 0.19
CA SER A 112 -1.27 -22.11 1.41
C SER A 112 -2.01 -21.38 2.53
N GLU A 113 -1.56 -21.64 3.74
CA GLU A 113 -2.00 -20.93 4.94
C GLU A 113 -0.93 -19.92 5.35
N VAL A 114 -1.37 -18.82 5.95
CA VAL A 114 -0.52 -17.84 6.60
C VAL A 114 -0.71 -17.98 8.10
N SER A 115 0.37 -18.19 8.84
CA SER A 115 0.32 -18.28 10.30
C SER A 115 0.60 -16.92 10.93
N LEU A 116 -0.20 -16.58 11.93
CA LEU A 116 -0.05 -15.41 12.78
C LEU A 116 0.16 -15.87 14.21
N ASP A 117 1.28 -15.52 14.82
CA ASP A 117 1.62 -15.81 16.22
C ASP A 117 1.65 -14.51 17.02
N ILE A 118 0.87 -14.46 18.09
CA ILE A 118 0.82 -13.31 19.01
C ILE A 118 1.04 -13.83 20.42
N ALA A 119 2.24 -13.64 20.96
CA ALA A 119 2.60 -14.09 22.31
C ALA A 119 2.31 -15.59 22.55
N GLY A 120 2.51 -16.44 21.54
CA GLY A 120 2.25 -17.88 21.58
C GLY A 120 0.84 -18.31 21.20
N ALA A 121 -0.11 -17.39 21.11
CA ALA A 121 -1.42 -17.68 20.52
C ALA A 121 -1.29 -17.74 18.99
N LYS A 122 -1.61 -18.89 18.41
CA LYS A 122 -1.47 -19.14 16.96
C LYS A 122 -2.80 -19.06 16.25
N PHE A 123 -2.84 -18.32 15.17
CA PHE A 123 -3.98 -18.16 14.28
C PHE A 123 -3.58 -18.58 12.86
N VAL A 124 -4.54 -19.15 12.14
CA VAL A 124 -4.35 -19.58 10.75
C VAL A 124 -5.29 -18.79 9.85
N LEU A 125 -4.70 -18.12 8.87
CA LEU A 125 -5.40 -17.32 7.88
C LEU A 125 -5.30 -18.00 6.51
N PHE A 126 -6.28 -17.78 5.65
CA PHE A 126 -6.23 -18.26 4.28
C PHE A 126 -5.58 -17.23 3.35
N ALA A 127 -4.78 -17.71 2.41
CA ALA A 127 -4.13 -16.90 1.40
C ALA A 127 -5.06 -16.64 0.20
N LYS A 128 -5.12 -15.37 -0.26
CA LYS A 128 -5.78 -14.98 -1.52
C LYS A 128 -4.99 -13.84 -2.18
N GLY A 129 -4.42 -14.12 -3.34
CA GLY A 129 -3.55 -13.15 -4.02
C GLY A 129 -2.27 -12.87 -3.22
N ASP A 130 -2.06 -11.63 -2.83
CA ASP A 130 -0.94 -11.18 -1.99
C ASP A 130 -1.33 -10.95 -0.52
N SER A 131 -2.52 -11.35 -0.14
CA SER A 131 -3.11 -11.04 1.16
C SER A 131 -3.62 -12.28 1.87
N ALA A 132 -3.64 -12.24 3.20
CA ALA A 132 -4.19 -13.26 4.06
C ALA A 132 -5.33 -12.70 4.93
N TRP A 133 -6.34 -13.54 5.19
CA TRP A 133 -7.60 -13.16 5.83
C TRP A 133 -8.04 -14.22 6.83
N ALA A 134 -8.72 -13.81 7.88
CA ALA A 134 -9.43 -14.74 8.77
C ALA A 134 -10.64 -15.36 8.04
N ARG A 135 -10.97 -16.60 8.39
CA ARG A 135 -12.09 -17.33 7.76
C ARG A 135 -13.45 -16.94 8.32
N THR A 136 -13.50 -16.41 9.54
CA THR A 136 -14.75 -16.04 10.22
C THR A 136 -14.61 -14.75 11.02
N PRO A 137 -15.71 -14.00 11.24
CA PRO A 137 -15.69 -12.80 12.08
C PRO A 137 -15.25 -13.07 13.53
N GLU A 138 -15.51 -14.27 14.06
CA GLU A 138 -15.07 -14.64 15.42
C GLU A 138 -13.55 -14.78 15.48
N LEU A 139 -12.92 -15.31 14.41
CA LEU A 139 -11.47 -15.37 14.30
C LEU A 139 -10.86 -13.98 14.18
N ASP A 140 -11.45 -13.10 13.37
CA ASP A 140 -11.04 -11.67 13.29
C ASP A 140 -11.07 -11.03 14.67
N LYS A 141 -12.19 -11.18 15.40
CA LYS A 141 -12.35 -10.64 16.76
C LYS A 141 -11.27 -11.17 17.70
N SER A 142 -11.03 -12.48 17.69
CA SER A 142 -10.02 -13.13 18.54
C SER A 142 -8.60 -12.63 18.23
N ILE A 143 -8.26 -12.41 16.95
CA ILE A 143 -6.98 -11.84 16.54
C ILE A 143 -6.84 -10.41 17.05
N VAL A 144 -7.86 -9.56 16.85
CA VAL A 144 -7.86 -8.16 17.33
C VAL A 144 -7.69 -8.08 18.85
N GLU A 145 -8.37 -8.95 19.60
CA GLU A 145 -8.22 -9.03 21.06
C GLU A 145 -6.80 -9.45 21.47
N ALA A 146 -6.21 -10.43 20.76
CA ALA A 146 -4.83 -10.85 21.01
C ALA A 146 -3.83 -9.72 20.67
N MET A 147 -4.02 -9.01 19.54
CA MET A 147 -3.18 -7.88 19.16
C MET A 147 -3.25 -6.73 20.16
N THR A 148 -4.42 -6.49 20.75
CA THR A 148 -4.62 -5.46 21.79
C THR A 148 -3.82 -5.73 23.04
N LYS A 149 -3.61 -7.00 23.40
CA LYS A 149 -2.91 -7.44 24.62
C LYS A 149 -1.46 -7.82 24.37
N GLY A 150 -1.08 -8.10 23.14
CA GLY A 150 0.24 -8.58 22.75
C GLY A 150 1.28 -7.45 22.68
N LYS A 151 2.55 -7.85 22.65
CA LYS A 151 3.68 -6.93 22.43
C LYS A 151 4.16 -6.93 21.00
N GLN A 152 4.03 -8.06 20.32
CA GLN A 152 4.38 -8.25 18.91
C GLN A 152 3.52 -9.33 18.28
N ALA A 153 3.37 -9.24 16.96
CA ALA A 153 2.77 -10.26 16.12
C ALA A 153 3.80 -10.74 15.08
N VAL A 154 3.90 -12.05 14.87
CA VAL A 154 4.77 -12.64 13.86
C VAL A 154 3.90 -13.30 12.80
N VAL A 155 4.02 -12.83 11.57
CA VAL A 155 3.31 -13.36 10.41
C VAL A 155 4.26 -14.20 9.58
N LYS A 156 3.87 -15.43 9.22
CA LYS A 156 4.66 -16.28 8.32
C LYS A 156 3.82 -16.66 7.10
N GLY A 157 4.30 -16.27 5.94
CA GLY A 157 3.66 -16.55 4.65
C GLY A 157 4.58 -17.34 3.72
N THR A 158 3.97 -18.13 2.82
CA THR A 158 4.70 -18.87 1.79
C THR A 158 4.45 -18.23 0.44
N PRO A 159 5.45 -17.60 -0.20
CA PRO A 159 5.32 -17.03 -1.52
C PRO A 159 5.18 -18.11 -2.59
N GLN A 160 4.64 -17.76 -3.77
CA GLN A 160 4.62 -18.65 -4.93
C GLN A 160 6.03 -19.06 -5.38
N LYS A 161 7.01 -18.18 -5.16
CA LYS A 161 8.42 -18.40 -5.49
C LYS A 161 9.30 -17.89 -4.35
N GLY A 162 10.25 -18.70 -3.94
CA GLY A 162 11.19 -18.35 -2.88
C GLY A 162 10.87 -18.99 -1.52
N PRO A 163 11.67 -18.65 -0.49
CA PRO A 163 11.50 -19.20 0.84
C PRO A 163 10.28 -18.59 1.57
N THR A 164 9.80 -19.29 2.59
CA THR A 164 8.84 -18.74 3.56
C THR A 164 9.40 -17.47 4.19
N THR A 165 8.54 -16.47 4.34
CA THR A 165 8.88 -15.21 5.01
C THR A 165 8.39 -15.18 6.44
N ALA A 166 8.97 -14.29 7.24
CA ALA A 166 8.49 -13.98 8.58
C ALA A 166 8.56 -12.46 8.80
N ASP A 167 7.41 -11.85 9.08
CA ASP A 167 7.27 -10.44 9.35
C ASP A 167 6.90 -10.20 10.80
N THR A 168 7.67 -9.35 11.50
CA THR A 168 7.42 -9.02 12.90
C THR A 168 6.87 -7.61 13.02
N TYR A 169 5.64 -7.51 13.49
CA TYR A 169 4.92 -6.26 13.73
C TYR A 169 4.97 -5.90 15.21
N PRO A 170 5.46 -4.71 15.61
CA PRO A 170 5.31 -4.23 16.96
C PRO A 170 3.83 -3.90 17.23
N LEU A 171 3.31 -4.25 18.40
CA LEU A 171 1.92 -3.96 18.77
C LEU A 171 1.79 -2.74 19.70
N ALA A 172 2.91 -2.06 20.02
CA ALA A 172 2.86 -0.75 20.65
C ALA A 172 2.03 0.20 19.78
N GLY A 173 1.07 0.92 20.38
CA GLY A 173 0.19 1.83 19.70
C GLY A 173 -1.05 1.18 19.04
N PHE A 174 -1.11 -0.16 18.93
CA PHE A 174 -2.24 -0.84 18.29
C PHE A 174 -3.57 -0.52 18.97
N ALA A 175 -3.64 -0.67 20.29
CA ALA A 175 -4.87 -0.41 21.06
C ALA A 175 -5.35 1.05 20.93
N GLN A 176 -4.43 2.02 20.89
CA GLN A 176 -4.75 3.43 20.73
C GLN A 176 -5.27 3.71 19.29
N ALA A 177 -4.61 3.18 18.27
CA ALA A 177 -5.07 3.31 16.89
C ALA A 177 -6.42 2.62 16.66
N LEU A 178 -6.64 1.45 17.31
CA LEU A 178 -7.91 0.75 17.28
C LEU A 178 -9.04 1.60 17.86
N ALA A 179 -8.82 2.24 19.03
CA ALA A 179 -9.80 3.11 19.64
C ALA A 179 -10.19 4.32 18.74
N LEU A 180 -9.25 4.81 17.91
CA LEU A 180 -9.55 5.88 16.94
C LEU A 180 -10.52 5.41 15.85
N ILE A 181 -10.31 4.23 15.28
CA ILE A 181 -11.20 3.69 14.25
C ILE A 181 -12.53 3.20 14.84
N ASP A 182 -12.54 2.65 16.06
CA ASP A 182 -13.76 2.30 16.79
C ASP A 182 -14.65 3.53 16.97
N LYS A 183 -14.07 4.63 17.50
CA LYS A 183 -14.78 5.91 17.67
C LYS A 183 -15.29 6.48 16.35
N ALA A 184 -14.46 6.47 15.30
CA ALA A 184 -14.80 7.05 14.01
C ALA A 184 -15.92 6.29 13.30
N CYS A 185 -16.01 4.97 13.50
CA CYS A 185 -17.01 4.08 12.89
C CYS A 185 -18.09 3.58 13.86
N ASP A 186 -18.18 4.14 15.07
CA ASP A 186 -19.16 3.79 16.14
C ASP A 186 -19.18 2.27 16.44
N VAL A 187 -18.01 1.65 16.47
CA VAL A 187 -17.88 0.24 16.86
C VAL A 187 -17.72 0.17 18.37
N LYS A 188 -18.63 -0.57 19.02
CA LYS A 188 -18.62 -0.80 20.48
C LYS A 188 -17.93 -2.12 20.79
N ARG A 189 -17.07 -2.12 21.84
CA ARG A 189 -16.35 -3.31 22.34
C ARG A 189 -16.89 -3.76 23.67
#